data_2ff39f116e9d476e347bd5234ab655e7
#
_entry.id   2ff39f116e9d476e347bd5234ab655e7
#
_cell.length_a   1.000
_cell.length_b   1.000
_cell.length_c   1.000
_cell.angle_alpha   90.00
_cell.angle_beta   90.00
_cell.angle_gamma   90.00
#
_symmetry.space_group_name_H-M   'P 1'
#
loop_
_entity.id
_entity.type
_entity.pdbx_description
1 polymer ?
#
loop_
_entity_poly.entity_id
_entity_poly.type
_entity_poly.pdbx_seq_one_letter_code
_entity_poly.pdbx_strand_id
1 'polypeptide(L)'
;MSSFVSLEDVKKIYQMGEVQIMAAAGIDFQIEKGEFAVVVGPSGAGKTTVLNILGGMDTASSGRVIVDGKDIAQYSPRQLTAYRRDDIGFVFQFYNLIPNLTALENVELALQICKNPMDAQEVMEDVGLGERLDNFPAQLSGGEQQR
;
A
#
# COMPACT_ATOMS: atom_id res chain seq x y z
N MET A 1 -24.20 -0.08 10.93
CA MET A 1 -23.29 0.89 10.29
C MET A 1 -22.61 0.13 9.16
N SER A 2 -22.41 0.72 7.99
CA SER A 2 -21.73 0.02 6.89
C SER A 2 -20.23 0.09 7.15
N SER A 3 -19.54 -1.08 7.15
CA SER A 3 -18.08 -1.15 7.26
C SER A 3 -17.42 -0.34 6.13
N PHE A 4 -16.28 0.30 6.43
CA PHE A 4 -15.49 1.03 5.43
C PHE A 4 -14.71 0.07 4.53
N VAL A 5 -14.16 -1.00 5.13
CA VAL A 5 -13.53 -2.12 4.42
C VAL A 5 -14.26 -3.40 4.76
N SER A 6 -14.56 -4.24 3.77
CA SER A 6 -15.11 -5.59 3.96
C SER A 6 -14.45 -6.57 2.99
N LEU A 7 -13.89 -7.64 3.52
CA LEU A 7 -13.48 -8.81 2.74
C LEU A 7 -14.50 -9.92 2.97
N GLU A 8 -14.95 -10.56 1.89
CA GLU A 8 -15.95 -11.61 1.90
C GLU A 8 -15.46 -12.82 1.10
N ASP A 9 -15.13 -13.92 1.77
CA ASP A 9 -14.57 -15.17 1.22
C ASP A 9 -13.42 -14.92 0.23
N VAL A 10 -12.51 -14.00 0.58
CA VAL A 10 -11.41 -13.61 -0.32
C VAL A 10 -10.39 -14.71 -0.42
N LYS A 11 -10.14 -15.19 -1.64
CA LYS A 11 -9.11 -16.18 -1.96
C LYS A 11 -8.10 -15.62 -2.94
N LYS A 12 -6.85 -16.03 -2.77
CA LYS A 12 -5.78 -15.76 -3.71
C LYS A 12 -5.01 -17.03 -4.02
N ILE A 13 -4.97 -17.37 -5.28
CA ILE A 13 -4.24 -18.53 -5.81
C ILE A 13 -3.24 -18.03 -6.83
N TYR A 14 -1.96 -18.33 -6.61
CA TYR A 14 -0.92 -18.11 -7.59
C TYR A 14 -0.66 -19.38 -8.38
N GLN A 15 -0.60 -19.28 -9.70
CA GLN A 15 -0.23 -20.39 -10.58
C GLN A 15 1.26 -20.29 -10.90
N MET A 16 2.03 -21.30 -10.50
CA MET A 16 3.47 -21.41 -10.80
C MET A 16 3.71 -22.70 -11.61
N GLY A 17 3.59 -22.60 -12.93
CA GLY A 17 3.60 -23.76 -13.79
C GLY A 17 2.43 -24.71 -13.48
N GLU A 18 2.70 -25.96 -13.12
CA GLU A 18 1.68 -26.94 -12.73
C GLU A 18 1.26 -26.86 -11.25
N VAL A 19 1.99 -26.06 -10.44
CA VAL A 19 1.72 -25.94 -8.99
C VAL A 19 0.81 -24.75 -8.72
N GLN A 20 -0.21 -24.96 -7.90
CA GLN A 20 -1.05 -23.90 -7.36
C GLN A 20 -0.69 -23.63 -5.91
N ILE A 21 -0.45 -22.35 -5.58
CA ILE A 21 -0.17 -21.91 -4.23
C ILE A 21 -1.34 -21.07 -3.75
N MET A 22 -2.05 -21.56 -2.73
CA MET A 22 -3.13 -20.80 -2.09
C MET A 22 -2.53 -19.83 -1.06
N ALA A 23 -2.43 -18.57 -1.41
CA ALA A 23 -1.85 -17.52 -0.55
C ALA A 23 -2.89 -16.88 0.39
N ALA A 24 -4.17 -16.96 0.05
CA ALA A 24 -5.31 -16.59 0.90
C ALA A 24 -6.43 -17.60 0.67
N ALA A 25 -7.01 -18.12 1.76
CA ALA A 25 -7.90 -19.29 1.74
C ALA A 25 -9.29 -18.98 2.35
N GLY A 26 -9.97 -17.97 1.82
CA GLY A 26 -11.27 -17.54 2.33
C GLY A 26 -11.11 -16.63 3.55
N ILE A 27 -10.76 -15.38 3.29
CA ILE A 27 -10.54 -14.37 4.33
C ILE A 27 -11.78 -13.50 4.44
N ASP A 28 -12.28 -13.39 5.69
CA ASP A 28 -13.44 -12.58 6.04
C ASP A 28 -13.07 -11.65 7.19
N PHE A 29 -13.22 -10.35 7.00
CA PHE A 29 -13.18 -9.35 8.07
C PHE A 29 -13.78 -8.02 7.63
N GLN A 30 -14.02 -7.15 8.59
CA GLN A 30 -14.53 -5.80 8.37
C GLN A 30 -13.73 -4.81 9.19
N ILE A 31 -13.56 -3.59 8.66
CA ILE A 31 -12.92 -2.46 9.33
C ILE A 31 -13.85 -1.25 9.19
N GLU A 32 -14.08 -0.57 10.30
CA GLU A 32 -14.89 0.65 10.33
C GLU A 32 -14.07 1.86 9.86
N LYS A 33 -14.74 2.90 9.45
CA LYS A 33 -14.07 4.16 9.06
C LYS A 33 -13.36 4.80 10.27
N GLY A 34 -12.07 5.10 10.10
CA GLY A 34 -11.23 5.70 11.16
C GLY A 34 -10.65 4.69 12.15
N GLU A 35 -10.90 3.39 11.94
CA GLU A 35 -10.32 2.34 12.77
C GLU A 35 -8.84 2.09 12.43
N PHE A 36 -8.04 1.84 13.47
CA PHE A 36 -6.68 1.33 13.34
C PHE A 36 -6.67 -0.18 13.48
N ALA A 37 -6.46 -0.89 12.38
CA ALA A 37 -6.47 -2.35 12.33
C ALA A 37 -5.06 -2.93 12.21
N VAL A 38 -4.78 -4.02 12.91
CA VAL A 38 -3.50 -4.73 12.85
C VAL A 38 -3.71 -6.16 12.38
N VAL A 39 -3.05 -6.54 11.27
CA VAL A 39 -3.08 -7.90 10.73
C VAL A 39 -1.90 -8.69 11.30
N VAL A 40 -2.19 -9.68 12.14
CA VAL A 40 -1.19 -10.53 12.80
C VAL A 40 -1.27 -11.97 12.32
N GLY A 41 -0.14 -12.68 12.37
CA GLY A 41 -0.07 -14.08 12.00
C GLY A 41 1.36 -14.54 11.73
N PRO A 42 1.62 -15.85 11.62
CA PRO A 42 2.94 -16.39 11.31
C PRO A 42 3.41 -15.98 9.91
N SER A 43 4.71 -16.18 9.65
CA SER A 43 5.25 -16.00 8.29
C SER A 43 4.53 -16.95 7.30
N GLY A 44 4.20 -16.45 6.12
CA GLY A 44 3.46 -17.22 5.11
C GLY A 44 1.94 -17.29 5.31
N ALA A 45 1.38 -16.64 6.35
CA ALA A 45 -0.08 -16.63 6.60
C ALA A 45 -0.90 -15.77 5.63
N GLY A 46 -0.29 -15.19 4.59
CA GLY A 46 -1.00 -14.38 3.60
C GLY A 46 -1.20 -12.90 3.98
N LYS A 47 -0.60 -12.41 5.06
CA LYS A 47 -0.75 -11.01 5.51
C LYS A 47 -0.41 -10.00 4.41
N THR A 48 0.77 -10.16 3.79
CA THR A 48 1.22 -9.28 2.70
C THR A 48 0.30 -9.39 1.48
N THR A 49 -0.19 -10.61 1.18
CA THR A 49 -1.16 -10.83 0.10
C THR A 49 -2.44 -10.03 0.33
N VAL A 50 -2.97 -10.06 1.55
CA VAL A 50 -4.17 -9.27 1.92
C VAL A 50 -3.93 -7.79 1.79
N LEU A 51 -2.80 -7.28 2.31
CA LEU A 51 -2.43 -5.86 2.20
C LEU A 51 -2.25 -5.44 0.74
N ASN A 52 -1.64 -6.28 -0.10
CA ASN A 52 -1.48 -6.00 -1.53
C ASN A 52 -2.83 -5.96 -2.26
N ILE A 53 -3.76 -6.84 -1.91
CA ILE A 53 -5.11 -6.83 -2.49
C ILE A 53 -5.85 -5.57 -2.06
N LEU A 54 -5.84 -5.22 -0.76
CA LEU A 54 -6.46 -4.00 -0.24
C LEU A 54 -5.83 -2.73 -0.85
N GLY A 55 -4.52 -2.73 -1.04
CA GLY A 55 -3.79 -1.63 -1.68
C GLY A 55 -3.95 -1.58 -3.21
N GLY A 56 -4.67 -2.52 -3.83
CA GLY A 56 -4.83 -2.58 -5.29
C GLY A 56 -3.53 -2.91 -6.05
N MET A 57 -2.53 -3.46 -5.37
CA MET A 57 -1.27 -3.94 -5.96
C MET A 57 -1.42 -5.33 -6.56
N ASP A 58 -2.39 -6.09 -6.06
CA ASP A 58 -2.78 -7.42 -6.54
C ASP A 58 -4.31 -7.53 -6.56
N THR A 59 -4.83 -8.57 -7.18
CA THR A 59 -6.26 -8.84 -7.27
C THR A 59 -6.62 -10.16 -6.59
N ALA A 60 -7.79 -10.25 -5.98
CA ALA A 60 -8.32 -11.50 -5.49
C ALA A 60 -8.59 -12.48 -6.64
N SER A 61 -8.39 -13.78 -6.41
CA SER A 61 -8.80 -14.83 -7.36
C SER A 61 -10.31 -15.10 -7.29
N SER A 62 -10.89 -14.92 -6.10
CA SER A 62 -12.34 -14.98 -5.86
C SER A 62 -12.69 -14.26 -4.56
N GLY A 63 -13.98 -14.07 -4.30
CA GLY A 63 -14.49 -13.30 -3.18
C GLY A 63 -14.71 -11.83 -3.54
N ARG A 64 -15.09 -11.03 -2.54
CA ARG A 64 -15.37 -9.60 -2.69
C ARG A 64 -14.47 -8.78 -1.79
N VAL A 65 -14.01 -7.66 -2.32
CA VAL A 65 -13.15 -6.70 -1.58
C VAL A 65 -13.81 -5.33 -1.68
N ILE A 66 -14.55 -4.97 -0.68
CA ILE A 66 -15.33 -3.73 -0.65
C ILE A 66 -14.55 -2.69 0.14
N VAL A 67 -14.30 -1.54 -0.48
CA VAL A 67 -13.68 -0.36 0.14
C VAL A 67 -14.56 0.85 -0.17
N ASP A 68 -14.99 1.55 0.86
CA ASP A 68 -15.90 2.71 0.77
C ASP A 68 -17.10 2.43 -0.15
N GLY A 69 -17.73 1.25 0.04
CA GLY A 69 -18.91 0.79 -0.71
C GLY A 69 -18.63 0.33 -2.15
N LYS A 70 -17.37 0.28 -2.60
CA LYS A 70 -17.01 -0.14 -3.97
C LYS A 70 -16.26 -1.47 -3.93
N ASP A 71 -16.67 -2.43 -4.75
CA ASP A 71 -15.97 -3.72 -4.88
C ASP A 71 -14.76 -3.57 -5.80
N ILE A 72 -13.59 -3.38 -5.20
CA ILE A 72 -12.32 -3.20 -5.93
C ILE A 72 -11.82 -4.50 -6.58
N ALA A 73 -12.35 -5.68 -6.19
CA ALA A 73 -12.03 -6.94 -6.85
C ALA A 73 -12.49 -6.97 -8.31
N GLN A 74 -13.47 -6.13 -8.67
CA GLN A 74 -14.00 -6.00 -10.03
C GLN A 74 -13.31 -4.90 -10.85
N TYR A 75 -12.33 -4.21 -10.27
CA TYR A 75 -11.65 -3.11 -10.95
C TYR A 75 -10.73 -3.59 -12.09
N SER A 76 -10.83 -2.91 -13.22
CA SER A 76 -9.85 -3.04 -14.30
C SER A 76 -8.46 -2.52 -13.87
N PRO A 77 -7.37 -2.89 -14.55
CA PRO A 77 -6.03 -2.39 -14.25
C PRO A 77 -5.95 -0.86 -14.22
N ARG A 78 -6.71 -0.18 -15.10
CA ARG A 78 -6.77 1.29 -15.14
C ARG A 78 -7.46 1.86 -13.89
N GLN A 79 -8.53 1.23 -13.44
CA GLN A 79 -9.24 1.64 -12.21
C GLN A 79 -8.39 1.40 -10.96
N LEU A 80 -7.66 0.28 -10.89
CA LEU A 80 -6.71 0.01 -9.80
C LEU A 80 -5.57 1.03 -9.77
N THR A 81 -5.09 1.47 -10.93
CA THR A 81 -4.08 2.55 -10.99
C THR A 81 -4.61 3.86 -10.42
N ALA A 82 -5.85 4.23 -10.76
CA ALA A 82 -6.49 5.42 -10.20
C ALA A 82 -6.72 5.27 -8.67
N TYR A 83 -7.18 4.10 -8.23
CA TYR A 83 -7.39 3.79 -6.83
C TYR A 83 -6.09 3.92 -6.01
N ARG A 84 -4.97 3.34 -6.47
CA ARG A 84 -3.67 3.49 -5.82
C ARG A 84 -3.19 4.93 -5.75
N ARG A 85 -3.44 5.71 -6.79
CA ARG A 85 -3.02 7.11 -6.84
C ARG A 85 -3.85 8.01 -5.93
N ASP A 86 -5.17 7.78 -5.89
CA ASP A 86 -6.11 8.74 -5.32
C ASP A 86 -6.57 8.36 -3.89
N ASP A 87 -6.60 7.06 -3.56
CA ASP A 87 -7.26 6.55 -2.35
C ASP A 87 -6.31 5.82 -1.38
N ILE A 88 -5.09 5.43 -1.82
CA ILE A 88 -4.17 4.59 -1.04
C ILE A 88 -2.83 5.29 -0.78
N GLY A 89 -2.40 5.33 0.49
CA GLY A 89 -1.01 5.57 0.88
C GLY A 89 -0.35 4.25 1.27
N PHE A 90 0.78 3.91 0.67
CA PHE A 90 1.48 2.66 0.92
C PHE A 90 2.82 2.90 1.61
N VAL A 91 3.04 2.26 2.76
CA VAL A 91 4.35 2.21 3.43
C VAL A 91 4.90 0.80 3.24
N PHE A 92 6.04 0.67 2.57
CA PHE A 92 6.65 -0.60 2.25
C PHE A 92 7.60 -1.08 3.37
N GLN A 93 7.81 -2.39 3.46
CA GLN A 93 8.79 -3.00 4.35
C GLN A 93 10.22 -2.59 3.99
N PHE A 94 10.51 -2.49 2.69
CA PHE A 94 11.75 -1.92 2.15
C PHE A 94 11.46 -0.48 1.71
N TYR A 95 12.43 0.41 1.89
CA TYR A 95 12.25 1.85 1.73
C TYR A 95 11.84 2.28 0.32
N ASN A 96 12.22 1.51 -0.72
CA ASN A 96 11.92 1.77 -2.14
C ASN A 96 12.36 3.17 -2.63
N LEU A 97 13.39 3.72 -2.00
CA LEU A 97 13.98 4.99 -2.42
C LEU A 97 14.84 4.81 -3.67
N ILE A 98 14.83 5.81 -4.53
CA ILE A 98 15.71 5.86 -5.69
C ILE A 98 17.08 6.36 -5.22
N PRO A 99 18.15 5.55 -5.32
CA PRO A 99 19.42 5.83 -4.66
C PRO A 99 20.16 7.05 -5.26
N ASN A 100 19.87 7.40 -6.50
CA ASN A 100 20.51 8.51 -7.22
C ASN A 100 19.73 9.85 -7.11
N LEU A 101 18.64 9.86 -6.35
CA LEU A 101 17.88 11.06 -6.02
C LEU A 101 18.12 11.43 -4.56
N THR A 102 18.11 12.72 -4.25
CA THR A 102 18.12 13.21 -2.87
C THR A 102 16.84 12.83 -2.13
N ALA A 103 16.80 13.02 -0.83
CA ALA A 103 15.59 12.80 -0.04
C ALA A 103 14.42 13.65 -0.55
N LEU A 104 14.65 14.94 -0.79
CA LEU A 104 13.63 15.82 -1.35
C LEU A 104 13.17 15.37 -2.74
N GLU A 105 14.09 15.07 -3.65
CA GLU A 105 13.76 14.59 -5.00
C GLU A 105 12.96 13.28 -5.01
N ASN A 106 13.21 12.37 -4.06
CA ASN A 106 12.41 11.16 -3.89
C ASN A 106 10.96 11.48 -3.51
N VAL A 107 10.74 12.46 -2.64
CA VAL A 107 9.39 12.93 -2.26
C VAL A 107 8.74 13.65 -3.45
N GLU A 108 9.43 14.58 -4.10
CA GLU A 108 8.92 15.32 -5.25
C GLU A 108 8.49 14.40 -6.41
N LEU A 109 9.22 13.30 -6.63
CA LEU A 109 8.84 12.30 -7.63
C LEU A 109 7.45 11.71 -7.35
N ALA A 110 7.15 11.43 -6.08
CA ALA A 110 5.84 10.92 -5.68
C ALA A 110 4.72 11.95 -5.88
N LEU A 111 5.02 13.23 -5.73
CA LEU A 111 4.05 14.32 -5.90
C LEU A 111 3.59 14.50 -7.35
N GLN A 112 4.40 14.10 -8.33
CA GLN A 112 4.08 14.25 -9.77
C GLN A 112 2.79 13.53 -10.18
N ILE A 113 2.38 12.51 -9.45
CA ILE A 113 1.15 11.76 -9.72
C ILE A 113 -0.05 12.24 -8.88
N CYS A 114 0.17 13.11 -7.91
CA CYS A 114 -0.88 13.63 -7.03
C CYS A 114 -1.67 14.75 -7.70
N LYS A 115 -2.99 14.80 -7.46
CA LYS A 115 -3.85 15.88 -7.98
C LYS A 115 -3.67 17.18 -7.21
N ASN A 116 -3.53 17.11 -5.90
CA ASN A 116 -3.35 18.24 -4.99
C ASN A 116 -2.20 17.92 -4.03
N PRO A 117 -0.94 17.97 -4.47
CA PRO A 117 0.19 17.64 -3.62
C PRO A 117 0.38 18.69 -2.52
N MET A 118 0.83 18.25 -1.37
CA MET A 118 1.39 19.13 -0.35
C MET A 118 2.78 19.59 -0.78
N ASP A 119 3.30 20.64 -0.17
CA ASP A 119 4.68 21.05 -0.39
C ASP A 119 5.65 19.98 0.15
N ALA A 120 6.61 19.56 -0.69
CA ALA A 120 7.53 18.47 -0.33
C ALA A 120 8.42 18.83 0.85
N GLN A 121 8.91 20.07 0.90
CA GLN A 121 9.78 20.53 1.97
C GLN A 121 9.02 20.60 3.30
N GLU A 122 7.80 21.15 3.30
CA GLU A 122 6.96 21.20 4.51
C GLU A 122 6.70 19.79 5.05
N VAL A 123 6.36 18.82 4.20
CA VAL A 123 6.17 17.41 4.62
C VAL A 123 7.45 16.83 5.20
N MET A 124 8.60 17.09 4.59
CA MET A 124 9.90 16.63 5.10
C MET A 124 10.22 17.23 6.49
N GLU A 125 9.90 18.52 6.70
CA GLU A 125 10.04 19.17 7.99
C GLU A 125 9.12 18.55 9.05
N ASP A 126 7.86 18.28 8.70
CA ASP A 126 6.86 17.67 9.59
C ASP A 126 7.27 16.28 10.10
N VAL A 127 7.97 15.50 9.28
CA VAL A 127 8.52 14.19 9.68
C VAL A 127 9.93 14.27 10.27
N GLY A 128 10.46 15.49 10.51
CA GLY A 128 11.75 15.73 11.14
C GLY A 128 12.95 15.47 10.23
N LEU A 129 12.80 15.68 8.93
CA LEU A 129 13.83 15.51 7.91
C LEU A 129 14.20 16.82 7.20
N GLY A 130 13.81 17.98 7.74
CA GLY A 130 14.09 19.30 7.15
C GLY A 130 15.58 19.60 6.94
N GLU A 131 16.48 19.04 7.75
CA GLU A 131 17.93 19.17 7.58
C GLU A 131 18.55 18.09 6.68
N ARG A 132 17.73 17.23 6.06
CA ARG A 132 18.16 16.08 5.24
C ARG A 132 17.76 16.18 3.78
N LEU A 133 17.20 17.30 3.34
CA LEU A 133 16.63 17.49 2.01
C LEU A 133 17.59 17.08 0.88
N ASP A 134 18.85 17.50 0.98
CA ASP A 134 19.89 17.28 -0.02
C ASP A 134 20.68 15.97 0.19
N ASN A 135 20.37 15.19 1.23
CA ASN A 135 21.04 13.92 1.48
C ASN A 135 20.53 12.83 0.53
N PHE A 136 21.46 12.01 0.03
CA PHE A 136 21.10 10.79 -0.71
C PHE A 136 20.69 9.66 0.26
N PRO A 137 19.89 8.67 -0.18
CA PRO A 137 19.48 7.54 0.68
C PRO A 137 20.63 6.87 1.44
N ALA A 138 21.78 6.69 0.81
CA ALA A 138 22.95 6.10 1.45
C ALA A 138 23.53 6.92 2.64
N GLN A 139 23.15 8.19 2.74
CA GLN A 139 23.58 9.11 3.81
C GLN A 139 22.55 9.22 4.93
N LEU A 140 21.42 8.51 4.81
CA LEU A 140 20.34 8.48 5.78
C LEU A 140 20.40 7.19 6.59
N SER A 141 20.09 7.28 7.88
CA SER A 141 19.89 6.11 8.73
C SER A 141 18.63 5.33 8.28
N GLY A 142 18.51 4.05 8.67
CA GLY A 142 17.34 3.25 8.36
C GLY A 142 16.03 3.88 8.86
N GLY A 143 16.04 4.50 10.03
CA GLY A 143 14.88 5.21 10.56
C GLY A 143 14.55 6.49 9.79
N GLU A 144 15.54 7.20 9.25
CA GLU A 144 15.32 8.35 8.37
C GLU A 144 14.78 7.92 7.00
N GLN A 145 15.29 6.82 6.46
CA GLN A 145 14.77 6.25 5.19
C GLN A 145 13.32 5.71 5.32
N GLN A 146 12.93 5.29 6.52
CA GLN A 146 11.57 4.77 6.77
C GLN A 146 10.53 5.89 6.92
N ARG A 147 10.91 7.04 7.42
CA ARG A 147 10.05 8.24 7.52
C ARG A 147 9.80 8.88 6.17
#